data_6948b6697471c4b81c26c86f8f396a47
#
_entry.id   6948b6697471c4b81c26c86f8f396a47
#
_cell.length_a   1.000
_cell.length_b   1.000
_cell.length_c   1.000
_cell.angle_alpha   90.00
_cell.angle_beta   90.00
_cell.angle_gamma   90.00
#
_symmetry.space_group_name_H-M   'P 1'
#
loop_
_entity.id
_entity.type
_entity.pdbx_description
1 polymer ?
#
loop_
_entity_poly.entity_id
_entity_poly.type
_entity_poly.pdbx_seq_one_letter_code
_entity_poly.pdbx_strand_id
1 'polypeptide(L)'
;MNQITDTASFALLAGEAGFDPIEERLRTNVRATIEAVFEEELASFLGRLRYDQGDGPAKGYRHGHRERQLTGTFGTETVRVPRARIEDDAGKVREWRSKALPRYQRLTKKAEALIAAVYLSGTNTRRVKRALLGLFEGAVSKDVVSRAWRKVKVDWDAWCARSLADEDIVRLILDGTVIRTRLDRKATNISVLAAIGVRRDGQKVLLSIRNMGGESTAAWR
;
A
#
# COMPACT_ATOMS: atom_id res chain seq x y z
N MET A 1 9.45 3.03 -36.33
CA MET A 1 9.72 2.37 -35.02
C MET A 1 8.37 1.88 -34.50
N ASN A 2 7.98 0.66 -34.89
CA ASN A 2 6.69 0.09 -34.54
C ASN A 2 6.67 -0.23 -33.04
N GLN A 3 5.77 0.42 -32.32
CA GLN A 3 5.47 0.06 -30.94
C GLN A 3 4.78 -1.32 -30.97
N ILE A 4 5.51 -2.33 -30.52
CA ILE A 4 4.95 -3.63 -30.18
C ILE A 4 4.13 -3.41 -28.90
N THR A 5 2.90 -2.98 -29.07
CA THR A 5 1.87 -2.99 -28.03
C THR A 5 0.90 -4.11 -28.37
N ASP A 6 1.42 -5.30 -28.42
CA ASP A 6 0.57 -6.46 -28.64
C ASP A 6 -0.07 -6.86 -27.31
N THR A 7 -1.27 -6.37 -27.11
CA THR A 7 -2.14 -6.74 -25.99
C THR A 7 -2.48 -8.23 -26.03
N ALA A 8 -2.40 -8.84 -27.21
CA ALA A 8 -2.61 -10.27 -27.44
C ALA A 8 -1.46 -11.12 -26.87
N SER A 9 -0.20 -10.67 -26.98
CA SER A 9 0.95 -11.40 -26.42
C SER A 9 0.90 -11.50 -24.90
N PHE A 10 0.39 -10.47 -24.22
CA PHE A 10 0.21 -10.50 -22.75
C PHE A 10 -0.98 -11.36 -22.34
N ALA A 11 -2.02 -11.42 -23.13
CA ALA A 11 -3.15 -12.32 -22.92
C ALA A 11 -2.76 -13.79 -23.14
N LEU A 12 -1.86 -14.06 -24.09
CA LEU A 12 -1.29 -15.39 -24.30
C LEU A 12 -0.46 -15.84 -23.08
N LEU A 13 0.44 -15.00 -22.58
CA LEU A 13 1.23 -15.32 -21.38
C LEU A 13 0.37 -15.50 -20.12
N ALA A 14 -0.74 -14.78 -20.01
CA ALA A 14 -1.69 -14.94 -18.90
C ALA A 14 -2.65 -16.13 -19.10
N GLY A 15 -2.92 -16.51 -20.35
CA GLY A 15 -3.81 -17.63 -20.71
C GLY A 15 -3.11 -18.98 -20.80
N GLU A 16 -1.79 -18.99 -21.03
CA GLU A 16 -0.93 -20.19 -20.99
C GLU A 16 -0.39 -20.51 -19.59
N ALA A 17 -0.62 -19.65 -18.58
CA ALA A 17 -0.47 -20.01 -17.19
C ALA A 17 -1.54 -21.07 -16.85
N GLY A 18 -1.35 -22.27 -17.36
CA GLY A 18 -2.15 -23.45 -17.04
C GLY A 18 -2.23 -23.61 -15.53
N PHE A 19 -3.14 -24.45 -15.06
CA PHE A 19 -3.30 -24.81 -13.66
C PHE A 19 -1.93 -25.10 -13.03
N ASP A 20 -1.49 -24.22 -12.12
CA ASP A 20 -0.28 -24.41 -11.30
C ASP A 20 -0.71 -24.92 -9.92
N PRO A 21 -0.50 -26.24 -9.64
CA PRO A 21 -0.93 -26.84 -8.38
C PRO A 21 -0.20 -26.26 -7.16
N ILE A 22 1.00 -25.71 -7.33
CA ILE A 22 1.76 -25.06 -6.26
C ILE A 22 1.10 -23.73 -5.91
N GLU A 23 0.83 -22.91 -6.93
CA GLU A 23 0.20 -21.61 -6.74
C GLU A 23 -1.20 -21.76 -6.13
N GLU A 24 -2.02 -22.71 -6.59
CA GLU A 24 -3.34 -22.99 -6.05
C GLU A 24 -3.27 -23.46 -4.59
N ARG A 25 -2.30 -24.31 -4.25
CA ARG A 25 -2.08 -24.75 -2.88
C ARG A 25 -1.65 -23.60 -1.97
N LEU A 26 -0.76 -22.73 -2.46
CA LEU A 26 -0.34 -21.53 -1.73
C LEU A 26 -1.52 -20.59 -1.47
N ARG A 27 -2.33 -20.29 -2.47
CA ARG A 27 -3.54 -19.45 -2.34
C ARG A 27 -4.52 -20.02 -1.31
N THR A 28 -4.77 -21.33 -1.35
CA THR A 28 -5.65 -22.01 -0.39
C THR A 28 -5.11 -21.87 1.03
N ASN A 29 -3.81 -22.11 1.24
CA ASN A 29 -3.20 -21.97 2.56
C ASN A 29 -3.18 -20.52 3.05
N VAL A 30 -2.89 -19.56 2.17
CA VAL A 30 -2.92 -18.14 2.49
C VAL A 30 -4.32 -17.72 2.93
N ARG A 31 -5.37 -18.13 2.21
CA ARG A 31 -6.75 -17.84 2.58
C ARG A 31 -7.10 -18.41 3.94
N ALA A 32 -6.78 -19.69 4.18
CA ALA A 32 -7.03 -20.35 5.47
C ALA A 32 -6.31 -19.63 6.62
N THR A 33 -5.06 -19.22 6.42
CA THR A 33 -4.27 -18.47 7.41
C THR A 33 -4.90 -17.11 7.70
N ILE A 34 -5.34 -16.37 6.69
CA ILE A 34 -5.99 -15.06 6.85
C ILE A 34 -7.31 -15.22 7.62
N GLU A 35 -8.11 -16.23 7.30
CA GLU A 35 -9.38 -16.50 8.00
C GLU A 35 -9.12 -16.89 9.45
N ALA A 36 -8.08 -17.66 9.75
CA ALA A 36 -7.66 -17.99 11.10
C ALA A 36 -7.31 -16.77 11.93
N VAL A 37 -6.55 -15.81 11.36
CA VAL A 37 -6.23 -14.54 12.04
C VAL A 37 -7.49 -13.79 12.44
N PHE A 38 -8.52 -13.76 11.61
CA PHE A 38 -9.79 -13.09 11.96
C PHE A 38 -10.56 -13.84 13.06
N GLU A 39 -10.54 -15.16 13.03
CA GLU A 39 -11.18 -15.97 14.08
C GLU A 39 -10.47 -15.83 15.42
N GLU A 40 -9.12 -15.80 15.42
CA GLU A 40 -8.32 -15.56 16.62
C GLU A 40 -8.56 -14.15 17.19
N GLU A 41 -8.62 -13.13 16.33
CA GLU A 41 -8.94 -11.77 16.74
C GLU A 41 -10.31 -11.67 17.40
N LEU A 42 -11.32 -12.32 16.81
CA LEU A 42 -12.68 -12.35 17.37
C LEU A 42 -12.73 -13.18 18.66
N ALA A 43 -12.04 -14.32 18.72
CA ALA A 43 -11.99 -15.16 19.91
C ALA A 43 -11.34 -14.41 21.09
N SER A 44 -10.22 -13.72 20.82
CA SER A 44 -9.55 -12.87 21.82
C SER A 44 -10.46 -11.74 22.31
N PHE A 45 -11.21 -11.11 21.41
CA PHE A 45 -12.17 -10.06 21.78
C PHE A 45 -13.31 -10.58 22.65
N LEU A 46 -13.91 -11.71 22.29
CA LEU A 46 -15.03 -12.32 23.01
C LEU A 46 -14.58 -13.04 24.31
N GLY A 47 -13.28 -13.31 24.46
CA GLY A 47 -12.74 -14.09 25.57
C GLY A 47 -13.08 -15.57 25.53
N ARG A 48 -13.55 -16.09 24.37
CA ARG A 48 -13.95 -17.50 24.18
C ARG A 48 -13.73 -17.98 22.75
N LEU A 49 -13.38 -19.25 22.62
CA LEU A 49 -13.27 -19.92 21.33
C LEU A 49 -14.65 -20.16 20.68
N ARG A 50 -14.65 -20.62 19.45
CA ARG A 50 -15.85 -21.06 18.76
C ARG A 50 -16.36 -22.36 19.43
N TYR A 51 -17.66 -22.40 19.68
CA TYR A 51 -18.34 -23.50 20.41
C TYR A 51 -18.02 -23.64 21.91
N ASP A 52 -17.25 -22.73 22.47
CA ASP A 52 -17.00 -22.67 23.90
C ASP A 52 -18.14 -21.92 24.61
N GLN A 53 -18.69 -22.54 25.69
CA GLN A 53 -19.78 -21.98 26.47
C GLN A 53 -19.29 -21.26 27.74
N GLY A 54 -18.07 -20.73 27.75
CA GLY A 54 -17.41 -20.07 28.88
C GLY A 54 -18.30 -19.59 30.04
N ASP A 55 -17.83 -19.72 31.25
CA ASP A 55 -18.56 -19.48 32.50
C ASP A 55 -18.82 -17.99 32.85
N GLY A 56 -18.44 -17.04 31.98
CA GLY A 56 -18.55 -15.61 32.25
C GLY A 56 -19.62 -14.90 31.43
N PRO A 57 -19.94 -13.62 31.78
CA PRO A 57 -20.88 -12.82 31.01
C PRO A 57 -20.39 -12.65 29.57
N ALA A 58 -21.24 -12.96 28.61
CA ALA A 58 -20.89 -12.94 27.21
C ALA A 58 -20.72 -11.49 26.72
N LYS A 59 -19.52 -11.11 26.29
CA LYS A 59 -19.25 -9.80 25.63
C LYS A 59 -19.94 -9.63 24.28
N GLY A 60 -20.54 -10.69 23.75
CA GLY A 60 -21.22 -10.70 22.48
C GLY A 60 -21.41 -12.09 21.91
N TYR A 61 -22.08 -12.15 20.77
CA TYR A 61 -22.45 -13.42 20.11
C TYR A 61 -21.98 -13.42 18.67
N ARG A 62 -21.39 -14.55 18.22
CA ARG A 62 -21.03 -14.79 16.83
C ARG A 62 -22.28 -14.79 15.96
N HIS A 63 -22.18 -14.17 14.79
CA HIS A 63 -23.31 -13.97 13.88
C HIS A 63 -22.91 -14.23 12.42
N GLY A 64 -22.46 -15.44 12.14
CA GLY A 64 -22.06 -15.86 10.79
C GLY A 64 -20.78 -15.17 10.30
N HIS A 65 -20.62 -15.14 8.98
CA HIS A 65 -19.46 -14.57 8.27
C HIS A 65 -19.93 -13.64 7.17
N ARG A 66 -19.01 -12.82 6.71
CA ARG A 66 -19.19 -11.99 5.52
C ARG A 66 -17.98 -12.16 4.60
N GLU A 67 -18.23 -12.40 3.32
CA GLU A 67 -17.19 -12.46 2.31
C GLU A 67 -16.65 -11.06 1.99
N ARG A 68 -15.35 -10.97 1.84
CA ARG A 68 -14.65 -9.76 1.43
C ARG A 68 -13.49 -10.12 0.51
N GLN A 69 -13.29 -9.33 -0.54
CA GLN A 69 -12.09 -9.42 -1.34
C GLN A 69 -10.93 -8.72 -0.64
N LEU A 70 -9.79 -9.39 -0.58
CA LEU A 70 -8.52 -8.89 -0.10
C LEU A 70 -7.44 -9.16 -1.15
N THR A 71 -6.79 -8.12 -1.61
CA THR A 71 -5.67 -8.19 -2.54
C THR A 71 -4.36 -7.99 -1.78
N GLY A 72 -3.48 -8.96 -1.87
CA GLY A 72 -2.17 -8.97 -1.26
C GLY A 72 -1.08 -9.28 -2.29
N THR A 73 0.15 -9.46 -1.85
CA THR A 73 1.26 -9.96 -2.71
C THR A 73 1.04 -11.40 -3.18
N PHE A 74 0.06 -12.07 -2.64
CA PHE A 74 -0.44 -13.41 -2.99
C PHE A 74 -1.56 -13.37 -4.05
N GLY A 75 -1.86 -12.23 -4.63
CA GLY A 75 -2.99 -12.07 -5.55
C GLY A 75 -4.26 -11.52 -4.86
N THR A 76 -5.41 -11.80 -5.46
CA THR A 76 -6.72 -11.39 -4.93
C THR A 76 -7.50 -12.62 -4.47
N GLU A 77 -7.86 -12.62 -3.18
CA GLU A 77 -8.60 -13.71 -2.54
C GLU A 77 -9.92 -13.22 -1.94
N THR A 78 -10.94 -14.09 -2.02
CA THR A 78 -12.19 -13.90 -1.28
C THR A 78 -12.06 -14.58 0.07
N VAL A 79 -12.05 -13.80 1.15
CA VAL A 79 -11.88 -14.26 2.53
C VAL A 79 -13.16 -14.09 3.32
N ARG A 80 -13.43 -15.02 4.25
CA ARG A 80 -14.58 -15.00 5.15
C ARG A 80 -14.21 -14.31 6.45
N VAL A 81 -14.77 -13.15 6.69
CA VAL A 81 -14.57 -12.36 7.91
C VAL A 81 -15.71 -12.70 8.89
N PRO A 82 -15.41 -13.18 10.11
CA PRO A 82 -16.44 -13.48 11.08
C PRO A 82 -17.17 -12.21 11.52
N ARG A 83 -18.42 -12.37 11.91
CA ARG A 83 -19.27 -11.31 12.43
C ARG A 83 -19.71 -11.65 13.84
N ALA A 84 -19.78 -10.64 14.70
CA ALA A 84 -20.37 -10.78 16.02
C ALA A 84 -21.19 -9.54 16.37
N ARG A 85 -22.25 -9.76 17.15
CA ARG A 85 -22.99 -8.70 17.82
C ARG A 85 -22.42 -8.54 19.22
N ILE A 86 -22.09 -7.33 19.58
CA ILE A 86 -21.58 -6.95 20.89
C ILE A 86 -22.55 -5.97 21.52
N GLU A 87 -22.82 -6.15 22.79
CA GLU A 87 -23.62 -5.24 23.59
C GLU A 87 -22.67 -4.37 24.41
N ASP A 88 -22.83 -3.06 24.33
CA ASP A 88 -22.05 -2.14 25.17
C ASP A 88 -22.72 -1.98 26.54
N ASP A 89 -22.00 -1.37 27.49
CA ASP A 89 -22.48 -1.20 28.87
C ASP A 89 -23.80 -0.40 28.98
N ALA A 90 -24.21 0.27 27.91
CA ALA A 90 -25.47 0.98 27.78
C ALA A 90 -26.58 0.14 27.12
N GLY A 91 -26.36 -1.16 26.89
CA GLY A 91 -27.32 -2.06 26.22
C GLY A 91 -27.45 -1.85 24.72
N LYS A 92 -26.58 -1.06 24.10
CA LYS A 92 -26.61 -0.81 22.66
C LYS A 92 -25.89 -1.90 21.90
N VAL A 93 -26.59 -2.53 20.97
CA VAL A 93 -26.01 -3.57 20.11
C VAL A 93 -25.21 -2.95 18.97
N ARG A 94 -23.95 -3.37 18.83
CA ARG A 94 -23.06 -3.00 17.74
C ARG A 94 -22.50 -4.23 17.04
N GLU A 95 -22.14 -4.09 15.77
CA GLU A 95 -21.43 -5.14 15.04
C GLU A 95 -19.92 -5.02 15.33
N TRP A 96 -19.30 -6.12 15.74
CA TRP A 96 -17.85 -6.23 15.86
C TRP A 96 -17.16 -5.97 14.53
N ARG A 97 -16.00 -5.35 14.58
CA ARG A 97 -15.18 -5.04 13.41
C ARG A 97 -13.75 -5.49 13.62
N SER A 98 -13.24 -6.27 12.69
CA SER A 98 -11.84 -6.67 12.67
C SER A 98 -10.93 -5.43 12.54
N LYS A 99 -9.90 -5.39 13.38
CA LYS A 99 -8.81 -4.40 13.30
C LYS A 99 -7.79 -4.80 12.22
N ALA A 100 -7.61 -6.11 12.00
CA ALA A 100 -6.71 -6.63 10.97
C ALA A 100 -7.21 -6.30 9.56
N LEU A 101 -8.55 -6.22 9.34
CA LEU A 101 -9.15 -5.83 8.07
C LEU A 101 -10.23 -4.73 8.26
N PRO A 102 -9.86 -3.46 8.38
CA PRO A 102 -10.79 -2.34 8.50
C PRO A 102 -11.83 -2.28 7.39
N ARG A 103 -12.97 -1.63 7.65
CA ARG A 103 -14.20 -1.71 6.85
C ARG A 103 -14.02 -1.49 5.34
N TYR A 104 -13.19 -0.60 4.90
CA TYR A 104 -13.04 -0.27 3.48
C TYR A 104 -11.71 -0.71 2.89
N GLN A 105 -10.86 -1.36 3.67
CA GLN A 105 -9.57 -1.85 3.20
C GLN A 105 -9.79 -3.08 2.31
N ARG A 106 -9.22 -3.03 1.11
CA ARG A 106 -9.21 -4.13 0.13
C ARG A 106 -7.81 -4.55 -0.28
N LEU A 107 -6.81 -3.81 0.15
CA LEU A 107 -5.40 -4.06 -0.16
C LEU A 107 -4.62 -4.25 1.14
N THR A 108 -3.67 -5.18 1.12
CA THR A 108 -2.67 -5.25 2.19
C THR A 108 -1.69 -4.07 2.06
N LYS A 109 -1.06 -3.67 3.17
CA LYS A 109 -0.03 -2.61 3.16
C LYS A 109 1.11 -2.91 2.18
N LYS A 110 1.52 -4.18 2.07
CA LYS A 110 2.56 -4.60 1.10
C LYS A 110 2.11 -4.46 -0.35
N ALA A 111 0.86 -4.79 -0.67
CA ALA A 111 0.32 -4.59 -2.01
C ALA A 111 0.22 -3.10 -2.36
N GLU A 112 -0.22 -2.25 -1.43
CA GLU A 112 -0.21 -0.79 -1.62
C GLU A 112 1.20 -0.26 -1.87
N ALA A 113 2.19 -0.70 -1.08
CA ALA A 113 3.59 -0.30 -1.25
C ALA A 113 4.16 -0.75 -2.61
N LEU A 114 3.84 -1.96 -3.06
CA LEU A 114 4.24 -2.46 -4.37
C LEU A 114 3.66 -1.61 -5.51
N ILE A 115 2.37 -1.29 -5.44
CA ILE A 115 1.70 -0.43 -6.43
C ILE A 115 2.36 0.96 -6.46
N ALA A 116 2.64 1.53 -5.29
CA ALA A 116 3.32 2.82 -5.17
C ALA A 116 4.75 2.77 -5.74
N ALA A 117 5.52 1.73 -5.42
CA ALA A 117 6.88 1.55 -5.92
C ALA A 117 6.93 1.44 -7.46
N VAL A 118 6.03 0.64 -8.04
CA VAL A 118 5.93 0.51 -9.51
C VAL A 118 5.52 1.84 -10.15
N TYR A 119 4.66 2.62 -9.52
CA TYR A 119 4.31 3.95 -10.00
C TYR A 119 5.48 4.92 -9.92
N LEU A 120 6.18 4.96 -8.78
CA LEU A 120 7.34 5.83 -8.54
C LEU A 120 8.55 5.49 -9.41
N SER A 121 8.64 4.26 -9.95
CA SER A 121 9.68 3.89 -10.91
C SER A 121 9.55 4.58 -12.29
N GLY A 122 8.70 5.60 -12.38
CA GLY A 122 8.55 6.44 -13.58
C GLY A 122 7.50 5.95 -14.57
N THR A 123 6.57 5.09 -14.14
CA THR A 123 5.49 4.61 -15.00
C THR A 123 4.21 5.43 -14.80
N ASN A 124 3.32 5.39 -15.80
CA ASN A 124 1.99 5.97 -15.65
C ASN A 124 0.97 4.94 -15.11
N THR A 125 -0.18 5.41 -14.63
CA THR A 125 -1.22 4.56 -14.02
C THR A 125 -1.71 3.41 -14.93
N ARG A 126 -1.70 3.60 -16.26
CA ARG A 126 -2.08 2.56 -17.23
C ARG A 126 -1.02 1.47 -17.31
N ARG A 127 0.26 1.84 -17.28
CA ARG A 127 1.38 0.89 -17.28
C ARG A 127 1.43 0.12 -15.98
N VAL A 128 1.23 0.77 -14.84
CA VAL A 128 1.12 0.10 -13.52
C VAL A 128 0.04 -0.96 -13.54
N LYS A 129 -1.18 -0.61 -14.00
CA LYS A 129 -2.28 -1.57 -14.13
C LYS A 129 -1.88 -2.78 -14.99
N ARG A 130 -1.22 -2.54 -16.14
CA ARG A 130 -0.78 -3.60 -17.06
C ARG A 130 0.33 -4.47 -16.43
N ALA A 131 1.33 -3.86 -15.82
CA ALA A 131 2.44 -4.58 -15.20
C ALA A 131 2.00 -5.49 -14.05
N LEU A 132 0.97 -5.09 -13.32
CA LEU A 132 0.45 -5.82 -12.17
C LEU A 132 -0.77 -6.69 -12.49
N LEU A 133 -1.16 -6.80 -13.79
CA LEU A 133 -2.35 -7.54 -14.20
C LEU A 133 -2.26 -9.02 -13.83
N GLY A 134 -1.11 -9.64 -14.09
CA GLY A 134 -0.88 -11.07 -13.80
C GLY A 134 -0.90 -11.39 -12.31
N LEU A 135 -0.44 -10.45 -11.46
CA LEU A 135 -0.43 -10.66 -10.01
C LEU A 135 -1.79 -10.37 -9.35
N PHE A 136 -2.47 -9.32 -9.80
CA PHE A 136 -3.68 -8.83 -9.13
C PHE A 136 -4.97 -9.07 -9.92
N GLU A 137 -4.91 -9.79 -11.03
CA GLU A 137 -6.07 -10.23 -11.82
C GLU A 137 -7.09 -9.09 -12.11
N GLY A 138 -6.57 -7.89 -12.36
CA GLY A 138 -7.41 -6.71 -12.63
C GLY A 138 -7.92 -5.96 -11.40
N ALA A 139 -7.64 -6.39 -10.18
CA ALA A 139 -8.04 -5.68 -8.95
C ALA A 139 -7.40 -4.29 -8.80
N VAL A 140 -6.30 -4.02 -9.54
CA VAL A 140 -5.63 -2.72 -9.55
C VAL A 140 -6.20 -1.83 -10.64
N SER A 141 -7.12 -0.95 -10.28
CA SER A 141 -7.68 0.09 -11.16
C SER A 141 -6.83 1.36 -11.15
N LYS A 142 -7.10 2.28 -12.10
CA LYS A 142 -6.53 3.65 -12.07
C LYS A 142 -6.71 4.35 -10.73
N ASP A 143 -7.89 4.20 -10.11
CA ASP A 143 -8.22 4.85 -8.85
C ASP A 143 -7.47 4.24 -7.67
N VAL A 144 -7.16 2.94 -7.72
CA VAL A 144 -6.30 2.28 -6.73
C VAL A 144 -4.90 2.87 -6.77
N VAL A 145 -4.31 3.02 -7.96
CA VAL A 145 -2.99 3.64 -8.13
C VAL A 145 -3.00 5.09 -7.65
N SER A 146 -4.03 5.86 -8.01
CA SER A 146 -4.16 7.25 -7.58
C SER A 146 -4.34 7.41 -6.06
N ARG A 147 -4.99 6.44 -5.40
CA ARG A 147 -5.11 6.43 -3.93
C ARG A 147 -3.78 6.08 -3.26
N ALA A 148 -3.06 5.08 -3.78
CA ALA A 148 -1.73 4.75 -3.28
C ALA A 148 -0.78 5.96 -3.39
N TRP A 149 -0.79 6.65 -4.53
CA TRP A 149 -0.02 7.88 -4.71
C TRP A 149 -0.38 8.98 -3.70
N ARG A 150 -1.66 9.19 -3.40
CA ARG A 150 -2.07 10.20 -2.42
C ARG A 150 -1.52 9.92 -1.01
N LYS A 151 -1.42 8.65 -0.61
CA LYS A 151 -0.78 8.28 0.66
C LYS A 151 0.71 8.61 0.64
N VAL A 152 1.42 8.24 -0.43
CA VAL A 152 2.84 8.60 -0.60
C VAL A 152 3.05 10.11 -0.55
N LYS A 153 2.12 10.88 -1.14
CA LYS A 153 2.19 12.35 -1.07
C LYS A 153 2.05 12.87 0.36
N VAL A 154 1.18 12.29 1.17
CA VAL A 154 1.05 12.66 2.60
C VAL A 154 2.35 12.40 3.35
N ASP A 155 2.97 11.24 3.14
CA ASP A 155 4.26 10.90 3.75
C ASP A 155 5.37 11.86 3.29
N TRP A 156 5.35 12.22 2.01
CA TRP A 156 6.27 13.22 1.45
C TRP A 156 6.07 14.61 2.07
N ASP A 157 4.83 15.08 2.19
CA ASP A 157 4.52 16.36 2.78
C ASP A 157 4.95 16.41 4.27
N ALA A 158 4.72 15.31 5.01
CA ALA A 158 5.18 15.17 6.40
C ALA A 158 6.72 15.16 6.48
N TRP A 159 7.39 14.46 5.57
CA TRP A 159 8.85 14.47 5.48
C TRP A 159 9.40 15.87 5.19
N CYS A 160 8.78 16.62 4.29
CA CYS A 160 9.17 17.99 3.99
C CYS A 160 8.97 18.96 5.17
N ALA A 161 7.99 18.70 6.02
CA ALA A 161 7.66 19.54 7.18
C ALA A 161 8.37 19.12 8.47
N ARG A 162 9.15 18.03 8.46
CA ARG A 162 9.81 17.54 9.67
C ARG A 162 10.83 18.54 10.21
N SER A 163 11.02 18.54 11.54
CA SER A 163 12.12 19.25 12.17
C SER A 163 13.45 18.62 11.80
N LEU A 164 14.46 19.45 11.57
CA LEU A 164 15.85 19.04 11.36
C LEU A 164 16.73 19.39 12.59
N ALA A 165 16.13 19.88 13.67
CA ALA A 165 16.88 20.37 14.84
C ALA A 165 17.69 19.26 15.55
N ASP A 166 17.22 18.02 15.47
CA ASP A 166 17.86 16.87 16.11
C ASP A 166 18.87 16.15 15.22
N GLU A 167 19.09 16.64 13.99
CA GLU A 167 20.05 16.07 13.05
C GLU A 167 21.47 16.55 13.35
N ASP A 168 22.38 15.62 13.73
CA ASP A 168 23.80 15.92 13.99
C ASP A 168 24.58 16.06 12.66
N ILE A 169 24.38 17.19 11.96
CA ILE A 169 24.97 17.46 10.66
C ILE A 169 26.28 18.23 10.84
N VAL A 170 27.40 17.63 10.42
CA VAL A 170 28.74 18.23 10.46
C VAL A 170 29.19 18.79 9.11
N ARG A 171 28.54 18.38 8.00
CA ARG A 171 28.80 18.90 6.67
C ARG A 171 27.52 18.98 5.87
N LEU A 172 27.39 20.05 5.10
CA LEU A 172 26.28 20.24 4.17
C LEU A 172 26.78 20.14 2.74
N ILE A 173 26.10 19.37 1.90
CA ILE A 173 26.31 19.27 0.47
C ILE A 173 25.08 19.84 -0.20
N LEU A 174 25.24 20.89 -1.00
CA LEU A 174 24.17 21.49 -1.77
C LEU A 174 24.43 21.17 -3.24
N ASP A 175 23.41 20.61 -3.91
CA ASP A 175 23.52 20.21 -5.30
C ASP A 175 22.28 20.62 -6.08
N GLY A 176 22.52 21.14 -7.28
CA GLY A 176 21.47 21.51 -8.22
C GLY A 176 21.48 20.57 -9.42
N THR A 177 20.38 19.97 -9.76
CA THR A 177 20.26 19.12 -10.93
C THR A 177 19.05 19.50 -11.77
N VAL A 178 19.13 19.26 -13.07
CA VAL A 178 18.04 19.52 -14.01
C VAL A 178 17.41 18.19 -14.42
N ILE A 179 16.14 18.03 -14.08
CA ILE A 179 15.36 16.87 -14.46
C ILE A 179 14.51 17.23 -15.68
N ARG A 180 14.69 16.49 -16.78
CA ARG A 180 13.84 16.63 -17.96
C ARG A 180 12.57 15.80 -17.77
N THR A 181 11.44 16.48 -17.69
CA THR A 181 10.13 15.84 -17.54
C THR A 181 9.17 16.27 -18.65
N ARG A 182 8.05 15.58 -18.76
CA ARG A 182 6.99 15.93 -19.72
C ARG A 182 5.77 16.46 -18.96
N LEU A 183 5.62 17.78 -18.98
CA LEU A 183 4.46 18.47 -18.43
C LEU A 183 3.59 18.98 -19.61
N ASP A 184 2.30 18.79 -19.51
CA ASP A 184 1.32 19.24 -20.50
C ASP A 184 1.72 18.93 -21.97
N ARG A 185 2.21 17.71 -22.19
CA ARG A 185 2.72 17.19 -23.47
C ARG A 185 3.98 17.87 -24.00
N LYS A 186 4.57 18.81 -23.25
CA LYS A 186 5.83 19.47 -23.60
C LYS A 186 6.98 18.92 -22.76
N ALA A 187 8.16 18.79 -23.37
CA ALA A 187 9.37 18.50 -22.61
C ALA A 187 9.77 19.76 -21.84
N THR A 188 9.79 19.65 -20.52
CA THR A 188 10.09 20.77 -19.61
C THR A 188 11.28 20.39 -18.73
N ASN A 189 12.23 21.28 -18.62
CA ASN A 189 13.34 21.15 -17.67
C ASN A 189 12.89 21.71 -16.32
N ILE A 190 13.05 20.89 -15.27
CA ILE A 190 12.77 21.29 -13.89
C ILE A 190 14.09 21.29 -13.13
N SER A 191 14.47 22.44 -12.60
CA SER A 191 15.62 22.56 -11.71
C SER A 191 15.24 22.12 -10.31
N VAL A 192 15.97 21.16 -9.79
CA VAL A 192 15.76 20.58 -8.45
C VAL A 192 17.01 20.83 -7.64
N LEU A 193 16.84 21.46 -6.48
CA LEU A 193 17.91 21.68 -5.51
C LEU A 193 17.78 20.65 -4.40
N ALA A 194 18.88 19.95 -4.09
CA ALA A 194 18.96 18.98 -3.02
C ALA A 194 19.95 19.46 -1.95
N ALA A 195 19.55 19.37 -0.70
CA ALA A 195 20.42 19.57 0.46
C ALA A 195 20.67 18.23 1.13
N ILE A 196 21.91 17.79 1.20
CA ILE A 196 22.35 16.54 1.81
C ILE A 196 23.24 16.87 3.00
N GLY A 197 22.86 16.38 4.16
CA GLY A 197 23.68 16.45 5.37
C GLY A 197 24.59 15.25 5.50
N VAL A 198 25.79 15.46 6.01
CA VAL A 198 26.67 14.38 6.45
C VAL A 198 26.72 14.42 7.97
N ARG A 199 26.30 13.33 8.60
CA ARG A 199 26.36 13.18 10.06
C ARG A 199 27.78 12.91 10.53
N ARG A 200 28.01 13.02 11.84
CA ARG A 200 29.31 12.78 12.46
C ARG A 200 29.84 11.36 12.22
N ASP A 201 28.96 10.39 12.09
CA ASP A 201 29.27 8.98 11.77
C ASP A 201 29.59 8.74 10.28
N GLY A 202 29.54 9.79 9.45
CA GLY A 202 29.78 9.74 7.99
C GLY A 202 28.54 9.39 7.16
N GLN A 203 27.39 9.08 7.78
CA GLN A 203 26.17 8.81 7.02
C GLN A 203 25.66 10.06 6.31
N LYS A 204 25.22 9.89 5.06
CA LYS A 204 24.57 10.93 4.29
C LYS A 204 23.07 10.85 4.47
N VAL A 205 22.45 11.97 4.78
CA VAL A 205 21.00 12.08 4.93
C VAL A 205 20.46 13.19 4.03
N LEU A 206 19.38 12.89 3.31
CA LEU A 206 18.71 13.90 2.49
C LEU A 206 17.89 14.81 3.40
N LEU A 207 18.25 16.09 3.47
CA LEU A 207 17.60 17.08 4.32
C LEU A 207 16.42 17.73 3.63
N SER A 208 16.60 18.16 2.37
CA SER A 208 15.56 18.84 1.61
C SER A 208 15.72 18.58 0.12
N ILE A 209 14.58 18.58 -0.58
CA ILE A 209 14.52 18.68 -2.04
C ILE A 209 13.52 19.78 -2.39
N ARG A 210 13.91 20.72 -3.23
CA ARG A 210 13.07 21.82 -3.68
C ARG A 210 13.08 21.93 -5.20
N ASN A 211 11.91 22.19 -5.77
CA ASN A 211 11.79 22.59 -7.17
C ASN A 211 11.90 24.10 -7.25
N MET A 212 12.89 24.59 -7.94
CA MET A 212 13.18 26.02 -8.07
C MET A 212 13.36 26.39 -9.54
N GLY A 213 13.14 27.66 -9.87
CA GLY A 213 13.23 28.17 -11.25
C GLY A 213 14.66 28.27 -11.83
N GLY A 214 15.66 27.73 -11.13
CA GLY A 214 17.07 27.73 -11.50
C GLY A 214 17.98 27.88 -10.28
N GLU A 215 19.29 27.73 -10.48
CA GLU A 215 20.31 27.99 -9.47
C GLU A 215 20.54 29.50 -9.35
N SER A 216 19.85 30.14 -8.46
CA SER A 216 20.02 31.55 -8.13
C SER A 216 20.22 31.72 -6.62
N THR A 217 20.87 32.84 -6.22
CA THR A 217 21.02 33.16 -4.80
C THR A 217 19.67 33.21 -4.07
N ALA A 218 18.61 33.62 -4.75
CA ALA A 218 17.24 33.60 -4.21
C ALA A 218 16.68 32.19 -4.04
N ALA A 219 17.14 31.23 -4.82
CA ALA A 219 16.70 29.83 -4.73
C ALA A 219 17.32 29.10 -3.51
N TRP A 220 18.45 29.57 -3.02
CA TRP A 220 19.19 29.02 -1.89
C TRP A 220 18.90 29.72 -0.55
N ARG A 221 18.10 30.76 -0.54
CA ARG A 221 17.59 31.45 0.64
C ARG A 221 16.25 30.89 1.10
#